data_fcdf3621d174775b9c67fbb59a2e3272
#
_entry.id   fcdf3621d174775b9c67fbb59a2e3272
#
_cell.length_a   1.000
_cell.length_b   1.000
_cell.length_c   1.000
_cell.angle_alpha   90.00
_cell.angle_beta   90.00
_cell.angle_gamma   90.00
#
_symmetry.space_group_name_H-M   'P 1'
#
loop_
_entity.id
_entity.type
_entity.pdbx_description
1 polymer ?
#
loop_
_entity_poly.entity_id
_entity_poly.type
_entity_poly.pdbx_seq_one_letter_code
_entity_poly.pdbx_strand_id
1 'polypeptide(L)'
;CCPVQSNLHHITMSDAYHYEHGFRAKDGILAALTAKAGVENYMDCFDDTYSFDYHMTREPKRDWYTKELGSRWLTKEVLVKHWPANMWLQTPIELVHNITTKNGIKPEDIEEIVLDPPTLGRMFFDPAGFNSLTQAQFSGPYMIAMYLLNPVPGPNWFDLSMLRDPKVLELAAKVKPGKSSPDIINLCFKGFQRGEFPMKTVTITTKDGKT
;
A
#
# COMPACT_ATOMS: atom_id res chain seq x y z
N CYS A 1 23.96 -4.76 -13.98
CA CYS A 1 23.74 -4.86 -12.54
C CYS A 1 22.53 -4.02 -12.15
N CYS A 2 21.42 -4.66 -11.84
CA CYS A 2 20.32 -3.95 -11.19
C CYS A 2 20.67 -3.82 -9.70
N PRO A 3 20.79 -2.62 -9.15
CA PRO A 3 20.93 -2.47 -7.71
C PRO A 3 19.69 -3.07 -7.04
N VAL A 4 19.92 -4.02 -6.13
CA VAL A 4 18.84 -4.57 -5.31
C VAL A 4 18.41 -3.48 -4.36
N GLN A 5 17.29 -2.84 -4.65
CA GLN A 5 16.71 -1.89 -3.73
C GLN A 5 16.00 -2.66 -2.62
N SER A 6 16.30 -2.30 -1.39
CA SER A 6 15.62 -2.89 -0.24
C SER A 6 14.20 -2.32 -0.16
N ASN A 7 13.27 -3.13 0.35
CA ASN A 7 11.93 -2.66 0.67
C ASN A 7 11.91 -1.67 1.86
N LEU A 8 13.07 -1.17 2.27
CA LEU A 8 13.23 -0.29 3.41
C LEU A 8 12.44 1.01 3.24
N HIS A 9 12.46 1.58 2.03
CA HIS A 9 11.71 2.80 1.73
C HIS A 9 10.21 2.62 1.87
N HIS A 10 9.68 1.43 1.50
CA HIS A 10 8.28 1.09 1.72
C HIS A 10 7.96 0.93 3.20
N ILE A 11 8.84 0.28 3.98
CA ILE A 11 8.67 0.07 5.42
C ILE A 11 8.77 1.39 6.18
N THR A 12 9.73 2.22 5.84
CA THR A 12 9.98 3.51 6.50
C THR A 12 9.07 4.64 6.01
N MET A 13 8.24 4.37 4.97
CA MET A 13 7.33 5.37 4.40
C MET A 13 8.05 6.65 3.99
N SER A 14 9.25 6.51 3.41
CA SER A 14 10.04 7.64 2.92
C SER A 14 9.63 7.99 1.48
N ASP A 15 9.80 9.25 1.09
CA ASP A 15 9.47 9.73 -0.26
C ASP A 15 10.30 9.00 -1.34
N ALA A 16 11.44 8.45 -1.00
CA ALA A 16 12.26 7.61 -1.88
C ALA A 16 11.50 6.38 -2.43
N TYR A 17 10.47 5.92 -1.74
CA TYR A 17 9.56 4.88 -2.23
C TYR A 17 9.00 5.16 -3.63
N HIS A 18 8.64 6.41 -3.91
CA HIS A 18 8.08 6.81 -5.21
C HIS A 18 9.10 6.77 -6.35
N TYR A 19 10.38 6.80 -6.05
CA TYR A 19 11.46 6.79 -7.04
C TYR A 19 11.99 5.39 -7.37
N GLU A 20 11.62 4.35 -6.61
CA GLU A 20 12.16 2.99 -6.77
C GLU A 20 11.98 2.44 -8.19
N HIS A 21 10.78 2.62 -8.77
CA HIS A 21 10.48 2.15 -10.12
C HIS A 21 11.22 2.97 -11.19
N GLY A 22 11.35 4.28 -10.98
CA GLY A 22 12.10 5.15 -11.86
C GLY A 22 13.58 4.80 -11.92
N PHE A 23 14.20 4.48 -10.79
CA PHE A 23 15.58 4.04 -10.75
C PHE A 23 15.79 2.73 -11.52
N ARG A 24 14.90 1.77 -11.39
CA ARG A 24 14.96 0.50 -12.15
C ARG A 24 14.80 0.72 -13.65
N ALA A 25 13.87 1.58 -14.05
CA ALA A 25 13.69 1.94 -15.45
C ALA A 25 14.95 2.63 -16.02
N LYS A 26 15.55 3.57 -15.28
CA LYS A 26 16.82 4.22 -15.63
C LYS A 26 17.93 3.18 -15.83
N ASP A 27 18.09 2.24 -14.92
CA ASP A 27 19.14 1.22 -14.98
C ASP A 27 18.93 0.29 -16.19
N GLY A 28 17.69 -0.05 -16.53
CA GLY A 28 17.35 -0.81 -17.73
C GLY A 28 17.72 -0.06 -19.02
N ILE A 29 17.42 1.23 -19.10
CA ILE A 29 17.79 2.08 -20.24
C ILE A 29 19.31 2.18 -20.37
N LEU A 30 20.01 2.40 -19.25
CA LEU A 30 21.46 2.48 -19.21
C LEU A 30 22.10 1.18 -19.68
N ALA A 31 21.61 0.02 -19.22
CA ALA A 31 22.06 -1.30 -19.66
C ALA A 31 21.89 -1.49 -21.17
N ALA A 32 20.75 -1.11 -21.73
CA ALA A 32 20.48 -1.18 -23.17
C ALA A 32 21.44 -0.27 -23.99
N LEU A 33 21.70 0.94 -23.53
CA LEU A 33 22.63 1.86 -24.17
C LEU A 33 24.08 1.36 -24.10
N THR A 34 24.45 0.73 -22.99
CA THR A 34 25.77 0.13 -22.78
C THR A 34 25.98 -1.04 -23.74
N ALA A 35 24.99 -1.92 -23.87
CA ALA A 35 25.00 -3.01 -24.85
C ALA A 35 25.08 -2.50 -26.30
N LYS A 36 24.31 -1.45 -26.62
CA LYS A 36 24.36 -0.79 -27.94
C LYS A 36 25.73 -0.20 -28.24
N ALA A 37 26.46 0.25 -27.23
CA ALA A 37 27.82 0.75 -27.36
C ALA A 37 28.89 -0.37 -27.53
N GLY A 38 28.49 -1.64 -27.56
CA GLY A 38 29.37 -2.80 -27.80
C GLY A 38 29.98 -3.38 -26.53
N VAL A 39 29.48 -3.04 -25.35
CA VAL A 39 29.92 -3.69 -24.11
C VAL A 39 29.29 -5.08 -24.03
N GLU A 40 30.13 -6.09 -24.07
CA GLU A 40 29.74 -7.49 -23.95
C GLU A 40 29.49 -7.87 -22.49
N ASN A 41 28.59 -8.81 -22.27
CA ASN A 41 28.27 -9.35 -20.97
C ASN A 41 28.10 -10.86 -21.00
N TYR A 42 28.07 -11.47 -19.84
CA TYR A 42 27.79 -12.89 -19.67
C TYR A 42 26.37 -13.22 -20.11
N MET A 43 26.23 -14.09 -21.11
CA MET A 43 24.94 -14.37 -21.75
C MET A 43 24.10 -15.37 -21.00
N ASP A 44 24.73 -16.29 -20.26
CA ASP A 44 24.01 -17.37 -19.54
C ASP A 44 23.54 -16.94 -18.13
N CYS A 45 23.24 -15.65 -17.98
CA CYS A 45 22.91 -15.05 -16.67
C CYS A 45 21.64 -15.63 -16.01
N PHE A 46 20.85 -16.41 -16.74
CA PHE A 46 19.67 -17.11 -16.20
C PHE A 46 19.82 -18.64 -16.16
N ASP A 47 20.85 -19.22 -16.78
CA ASP A 47 20.96 -20.67 -16.99
C ASP A 47 22.04 -21.34 -16.14
N ASP A 48 22.97 -20.59 -15.57
CA ASP A 48 24.10 -21.09 -14.79
C ASP A 48 23.82 -21.11 -13.27
N THR A 49 24.66 -21.85 -12.56
CA THR A 49 24.72 -21.94 -11.10
C THR A 49 25.02 -20.57 -10.44
N TYR A 50 25.71 -19.68 -11.18
CA TYR A 50 25.99 -18.31 -10.76
C TYR A 50 25.00 -17.29 -11.32
N SER A 51 23.84 -17.76 -11.78
CA SER A 51 22.83 -16.96 -12.41
C SER A 51 22.18 -15.95 -11.45
N PHE A 52 21.52 -14.96 -12.05
CA PHE A 52 20.83 -13.89 -11.35
C PHE A 52 19.84 -14.41 -10.28
N ASP A 53 19.09 -15.46 -10.59
CA ASP A 53 18.09 -16.03 -9.70
C ASP A 53 18.70 -16.62 -8.42
N TYR A 54 19.90 -17.22 -8.47
CA TYR A 54 20.58 -17.70 -7.26
C TYR A 54 21.07 -16.58 -6.34
N HIS A 55 21.26 -15.38 -6.88
CA HIS A 55 21.53 -14.19 -6.06
C HIS A 55 20.27 -13.61 -5.42
N MET A 56 19.11 -13.86 -6.02
CA MET A 56 17.83 -13.28 -5.58
C MET A 56 17.03 -14.20 -4.66
N THR A 57 17.18 -15.52 -4.79
CA THR A 57 16.46 -16.52 -4.00
C THR A 57 17.28 -17.78 -3.75
N ARG A 58 17.00 -18.43 -2.63
CA ARG A 58 17.63 -19.72 -2.29
C ARG A 58 17.07 -20.88 -3.11
N GLU A 59 15.87 -20.74 -3.62
CA GLU A 59 15.16 -21.77 -4.38
C GLU A 59 14.59 -21.17 -5.66
N PRO A 60 15.42 -20.96 -6.70
CA PRO A 60 14.97 -20.42 -7.97
C PRO A 60 14.02 -21.40 -8.67
N LYS A 61 12.89 -20.87 -9.14
CA LYS A 61 11.89 -21.62 -9.94
C LYS A 61 11.90 -21.11 -11.37
N ARG A 62 12.87 -21.56 -12.14
CA ARG A 62 13.13 -21.08 -13.50
C ARG A 62 12.01 -21.32 -14.49
N ASP A 63 11.21 -22.38 -14.27
CA ASP A 63 10.03 -22.67 -15.09
C ASP A 63 9.02 -21.49 -15.06
N TRP A 64 9.03 -20.66 -14.04
CA TRP A 64 8.18 -19.47 -13.95
C TRP A 64 8.49 -18.42 -15.01
N TYR A 65 9.70 -18.37 -15.55
CA TYR A 65 10.06 -17.43 -16.60
C TYR A 65 9.37 -17.74 -17.94
N THR A 66 9.12 -19.00 -18.20
CA THR A 66 8.56 -19.46 -19.49
C THR A 66 7.19 -20.11 -19.36
N LYS A 67 6.79 -20.46 -18.12
CA LYS A 67 5.50 -21.11 -17.85
C LYS A 67 4.35 -20.24 -18.33
N GLU A 68 3.47 -20.85 -19.11
CA GLU A 68 2.24 -20.21 -19.61
C GLU A 68 2.47 -18.95 -20.48
N LEU A 69 3.68 -18.75 -21.04
CA LEU A 69 3.91 -17.67 -22.00
C LEU A 69 2.94 -17.81 -23.20
N GLY A 70 2.31 -16.68 -23.56
CA GLY A 70 1.33 -16.63 -24.65
C GLY A 70 -0.08 -17.09 -24.29
N SER A 71 -0.27 -17.75 -23.13
CA SER A 71 -1.58 -18.22 -22.66
C SER A 71 -2.10 -17.46 -21.42
N ARG A 72 -1.21 -17.12 -20.48
CA ARG A 72 -1.54 -16.39 -19.27
C ARG A 72 -1.03 -14.96 -19.32
N TRP A 73 -1.91 -14.02 -19.16
CA TRP A 73 -1.62 -12.59 -19.12
C TRP A 73 -1.76 -12.07 -17.70
N LEU A 74 -0.65 -11.89 -16.99
CA LEU A 74 -0.64 -11.42 -15.60
C LEU A 74 -1.30 -10.05 -15.41
N THR A 75 -1.36 -9.23 -16.47
CA THR A 75 -2.11 -7.96 -16.45
C THR A 75 -3.58 -8.13 -16.09
N LYS A 76 -4.18 -9.29 -16.37
CA LYS A 76 -5.56 -9.60 -15.99
C LYS A 76 -5.74 -9.86 -14.49
N GLU A 77 -4.63 -10.10 -13.79
CA GLU A 77 -4.59 -10.40 -12.35
C GLU A 77 -4.18 -9.17 -11.52
N VAL A 78 -3.89 -8.05 -12.18
CA VAL A 78 -3.52 -6.80 -11.51
C VAL A 78 -4.72 -6.22 -10.77
N LEU A 79 -4.54 -5.97 -9.47
CA LEU A 79 -5.53 -5.29 -8.66
C LEU A 79 -5.44 -3.78 -8.87
N VAL A 80 -6.55 -3.17 -9.28
CA VAL A 80 -6.67 -1.72 -9.41
C VAL A 80 -7.21 -1.15 -8.11
N LYS A 81 -6.52 -0.15 -7.56
CA LYS A 81 -6.97 0.53 -6.35
C LYS A 81 -8.16 1.44 -6.64
N HIS A 82 -9.18 1.37 -5.81
CA HIS A 82 -10.30 2.34 -5.83
C HIS A 82 -9.90 3.64 -5.12
N TRP A 83 -9.28 3.50 -3.95
CA TRP A 83 -8.88 4.63 -3.12
C TRP A 83 -7.40 4.98 -3.34
N PRO A 84 -7.02 6.28 -3.41
CA PRO A 84 -5.64 6.71 -3.62
C PRO A 84 -4.80 6.55 -2.34
N ALA A 85 -4.77 5.35 -1.80
CA ALA A 85 -4.14 4.99 -0.54
C ALA A 85 -3.25 3.76 -0.68
N ASN A 86 -2.54 3.40 0.39
CA ASN A 86 -1.83 2.13 0.45
C ASN A 86 -2.79 0.95 0.22
N MET A 87 -2.30 -0.16 -0.38
CA MET A 87 -3.12 -1.33 -0.69
C MET A 87 -3.86 -1.89 0.54
N TRP A 88 -3.21 -1.91 1.69
CA TRP A 88 -3.79 -2.43 2.94
C TRP A 88 -4.90 -1.54 3.52
N LEU A 89 -5.06 -0.33 3.01
CA LEU A 89 -6.10 0.62 3.42
C LEU A 89 -7.33 0.59 2.51
N GLN A 90 -7.30 -0.11 1.38
CA GLN A 90 -8.43 -0.19 0.45
C GLN A 90 -9.69 -0.70 1.16
N THR A 91 -9.60 -1.86 1.81
CA THR A 91 -10.75 -2.45 2.53
C THR A 91 -11.25 -1.60 3.69
N PRO A 92 -10.40 -1.08 4.61
CA PRO A 92 -10.88 -0.20 5.66
C PRO A 92 -11.63 1.04 5.15
N ILE A 93 -11.10 1.72 4.13
CA ILE A 93 -11.76 2.92 3.57
C ILE A 93 -13.10 2.53 2.93
N GLU A 94 -13.13 1.43 2.18
CA GLU A 94 -14.36 0.92 1.57
C GLU A 94 -15.44 0.57 2.60
N LEU A 95 -15.04 -0.04 3.72
CA LEU A 95 -15.99 -0.34 4.80
C LEU A 95 -16.53 0.93 5.45
N VAL A 96 -15.68 1.93 5.70
CA VAL A 96 -16.12 3.24 6.21
C VAL A 96 -17.08 3.88 5.21
N HIS A 97 -16.76 3.87 3.91
CA HIS A 97 -17.62 4.38 2.86
C HIS A 97 -19.00 3.71 2.87
N ASN A 98 -19.05 2.39 2.90
CA ASN A 98 -20.29 1.64 2.88
C ASN A 98 -21.15 1.90 4.12
N ILE A 99 -20.55 1.96 5.31
CA ILE A 99 -21.26 2.24 6.56
C ILE A 99 -21.81 3.66 6.57
N THR A 100 -20.98 4.66 6.25
CA THR A 100 -21.40 6.06 6.29
C THR A 100 -22.47 6.37 5.24
N THR A 101 -22.30 5.87 4.02
CA THR A 101 -23.28 6.07 2.93
C THR A 101 -24.61 5.39 3.23
N LYS A 102 -24.58 4.11 3.65
CA LYS A 102 -25.80 3.33 3.93
C LYS A 102 -26.62 3.93 5.07
N ASN A 103 -25.98 4.48 6.08
CA ASN A 103 -26.63 4.97 7.29
C ASN A 103 -26.76 6.50 7.32
N GLY A 104 -26.29 7.23 6.30
CA GLY A 104 -26.35 8.69 6.24
C GLY A 104 -25.51 9.38 7.32
N ILE A 105 -24.41 8.73 7.78
CA ILE A 105 -23.56 9.26 8.85
C ILE A 105 -22.66 10.36 8.28
N LYS A 106 -22.71 11.53 8.90
CA LYS A 106 -21.85 12.67 8.53
C LYS A 106 -20.58 12.69 9.38
N PRO A 107 -19.49 13.29 8.90
CA PRO A 107 -18.22 13.38 9.66
C PRO A 107 -18.37 13.99 11.05
N GLU A 108 -19.24 14.99 11.19
CA GLU A 108 -19.52 15.66 12.45
C GLU A 108 -20.25 14.78 13.48
N ASP A 109 -20.96 13.76 13.03
CA ASP A 109 -21.71 12.84 13.91
C ASP A 109 -20.80 11.75 14.51
N ILE A 110 -19.59 11.56 13.94
CA ILE A 110 -18.71 10.49 14.35
C ILE A 110 -17.99 10.82 15.65
N GLU A 111 -18.08 9.92 16.61
CA GLU A 111 -17.31 9.93 17.85
C GLU A 111 -16.02 9.13 17.70
N GLU A 112 -16.10 7.88 17.20
CA GLU A 112 -14.98 6.98 17.06
C GLU A 112 -15.13 6.05 15.86
N ILE A 113 -14.01 5.67 15.24
CA ILE A 113 -13.92 4.62 14.21
C ILE A 113 -12.88 3.62 14.65
N VAL A 114 -13.25 2.36 14.81
CA VAL A 114 -12.35 1.27 15.19
C VAL A 114 -12.08 0.35 14.00
N LEU A 115 -10.81 0.13 13.70
CA LEU A 115 -10.36 -0.82 12.65
C LEU A 115 -9.85 -2.10 13.31
N ASP A 116 -10.50 -3.22 13.08
CA ASP A 116 -10.13 -4.50 13.67
C ASP A 116 -10.11 -5.64 12.62
N PRO A 117 -9.02 -6.35 12.48
CA PRO A 117 -7.70 -6.10 13.06
C PRO A 117 -7.07 -4.80 12.56
N PRO A 118 -6.28 -4.12 13.40
CA PRO A 118 -5.57 -2.93 12.98
C PRO A 118 -4.59 -3.26 11.84
N THR A 119 -4.52 -2.38 10.85
CA THR A 119 -3.56 -2.57 9.76
C THR A 119 -2.16 -2.26 10.27
N LEU A 120 -1.32 -3.29 10.42
CA LEU A 120 0.02 -3.15 11.00
C LEU A 120 0.85 -2.10 10.26
N GLY A 121 1.54 -1.25 11.05
CA GLY A 121 2.36 -0.17 10.52
C GLY A 121 1.58 0.90 9.75
N ARG A 122 0.21 0.88 9.83
CA ARG A 122 -0.64 1.85 9.13
C ARG A 122 -1.58 2.61 10.06
N MET A 123 -1.48 2.36 11.35
CA MET A 123 -2.32 3.03 12.36
C MET A 123 -1.61 4.21 13.04
N PHE A 124 -0.49 4.65 12.48
CA PHE A 124 0.23 5.80 13.04
C PHE A 124 -0.52 7.11 12.76
N PHE A 125 -0.49 7.96 13.76
CA PHE A 125 -1.08 9.29 13.72
C PHE A 125 -0.22 10.24 14.56
N ASP A 126 0.06 11.43 14.03
CA ASP A 126 0.73 12.51 14.76
C ASP A 126 -0.21 13.70 14.84
N PRO A 127 -0.58 14.15 16.06
CA PRO A 127 -1.43 15.33 16.23
C PRO A 127 -0.83 16.62 15.65
N ALA A 128 0.50 16.70 15.49
CA ALA A 128 1.17 17.82 14.85
C ALA A 128 1.08 17.79 13.31
N GLY A 129 0.54 16.69 12.75
CA GLY A 129 0.40 16.47 11.32
C GLY A 129 1.51 15.64 10.71
N PHE A 130 1.48 15.54 9.40
CA PHE A 130 2.38 14.68 8.63
C PHE A 130 3.49 15.51 7.96
N ASN A 131 4.68 14.92 7.84
CA ASN A 131 5.84 15.59 7.25
C ASN A 131 5.93 15.39 5.73
N SER A 132 5.27 14.36 5.20
CA SER A 132 5.26 14.09 3.76
C SER A 132 3.96 13.43 3.32
N LEU A 133 3.65 13.55 2.03
CA LEU A 133 2.53 12.85 1.38
C LEU A 133 2.66 11.33 1.51
N THR A 134 3.88 10.80 1.42
CA THR A 134 4.11 9.37 1.56
C THR A 134 3.68 8.87 2.93
N GLN A 135 4.07 9.58 4.00
CA GLN A 135 3.60 9.24 5.34
C GLN A 135 2.07 9.27 5.42
N ALA A 136 1.46 10.34 4.93
CA ALA A 136 0.02 10.50 4.94
C ALA A 136 -0.71 9.38 4.18
N GLN A 137 -0.26 9.04 2.97
CA GLN A 137 -0.80 7.95 2.16
C GLN A 137 -0.79 6.58 2.83
N PHE A 138 0.15 6.38 3.75
CA PHE A 138 0.31 5.13 4.46
C PHE A 138 -0.40 5.12 5.82
N SER A 139 -0.93 6.25 6.27
CA SER A 139 -1.69 6.37 7.52
C SER A 139 -3.18 6.07 7.31
N GLY A 140 -3.68 5.02 7.97
CA GLY A 140 -5.10 4.71 7.98
C GLY A 140 -5.96 5.84 8.56
N PRO A 141 -5.59 6.39 9.74
CA PRO A 141 -6.28 7.54 10.31
C PRO A 141 -6.39 8.72 9.36
N TYR A 142 -5.29 9.12 8.72
CA TYR A 142 -5.28 10.22 7.76
C TYR A 142 -6.16 9.94 6.54
N MET A 143 -5.99 8.78 5.91
CA MET A 143 -6.71 8.45 4.68
C MET A 143 -8.22 8.29 4.89
N ILE A 144 -8.64 7.79 6.06
CA ILE A 144 -10.06 7.75 6.43
C ILE A 144 -10.59 9.16 6.66
N ALA A 145 -9.83 10.04 7.33
CA ALA A 145 -10.23 11.44 7.48
C ALA A 145 -10.36 12.15 6.13
N MET A 146 -9.44 11.91 5.20
CA MET A 146 -9.52 12.45 3.84
C MET A 146 -10.75 11.97 3.09
N TYR A 147 -11.09 10.68 3.20
CA TYR A 147 -12.33 10.14 2.65
C TYR A 147 -13.56 10.86 3.23
N LEU A 148 -13.62 11.00 4.55
CA LEU A 148 -14.77 11.61 5.23
C LEU A 148 -14.99 13.07 4.81
N LEU A 149 -13.93 13.82 4.56
CA LEU A 149 -14.00 15.21 4.10
C LEU A 149 -14.22 15.33 2.60
N ASN A 150 -13.67 14.40 1.83
CA ASN A 150 -13.71 14.40 0.36
C ASN A 150 -14.05 12.98 -0.13
N PRO A 151 -15.33 12.59 -0.17
CA PRO A 151 -15.73 11.21 -0.48
C PRO A 151 -15.45 10.81 -1.94
N VAL A 152 -15.15 11.76 -2.82
CA VAL A 152 -14.76 11.48 -4.19
C VAL A 152 -13.23 11.48 -4.27
N PRO A 153 -12.61 10.32 -4.55
CA PRO A 153 -11.16 10.23 -4.65
C PRO A 153 -10.64 11.07 -5.82
N GLY A 154 -9.57 11.81 -5.57
CA GLY A 154 -8.99 12.69 -6.59
C GLY A 154 -7.67 13.33 -6.15
N PRO A 155 -7.07 14.19 -7.00
CA PRO A 155 -5.80 14.86 -6.71
C PRO A 155 -5.81 15.69 -5.42
N ASN A 156 -6.97 16.19 -5.01
CA ASN A 156 -7.17 16.96 -3.78
C ASN A 156 -6.82 16.18 -2.50
N TRP A 157 -6.82 14.84 -2.56
CA TRP A 157 -6.35 14.01 -1.43
C TRP A 157 -4.86 14.15 -1.17
N PHE A 158 -4.12 14.71 -2.14
CA PHE A 158 -2.66 14.89 -2.09
C PHE A 158 -2.24 16.35 -1.99
N ASP A 159 -3.16 17.24 -1.63
CA ASP A 159 -2.80 18.63 -1.38
C ASP A 159 -1.96 18.72 -0.10
N LEU A 160 -0.79 19.35 -0.22
CA LEU A 160 0.14 19.51 0.92
C LEU A 160 -0.47 20.30 2.08
N SER A 161 -1.42 21.18 1.81
CA SER A 161 -2.12 21.94 2.85
C SER A 161 -2.91 21.05 3.79
N MET A 162 -3.38 19.88 3.29
CA MET A 162 -4.17 18.93 4.07
C MET A 162 -3.36 18.15 5.11
N LEU A 163 -2.02 18.08 4.96
CA LEU A 163 -1.15 17.34 5.88
C LEU A 163 -1.23 17.82 7.32
N ARG A 164 -1.62 19.07 7.51
CA ARG A 164 -1.73 19.72 8.83
C ARG A 164 -3.06 20.45 9.00
N ASP A 165 -4.03 20.19 8.15
CA ASP A 165 -5.35 20.79 8.29
C ASP A 165 -6.01 20.32 9.60
N PRO A 166 -6.47 21.24 10.46
CA PRO A 166 -7.06 20.89 11.75
C PRO A 166 -8.26 19.96 11.65
N LYS A 167 -9.10 20.08 10.62
CA LYS A 167 -10.28 19.23 10.42
C LYS A 167 -9.88 17.81 10.06
N VAL A 168 -8.83 17.66 9.22
CA VAL A 168 -8.27 16.34 8.89
C VAL A 168 -7.72 15.68 10.14
N LEU A 169 -6.92 16.42 10.92
CA LEU A 169 -6.30 15.90 12.13
C LEU A 169 -7.33 15.56 13.22
N GLU A 170 -8.39 16.37 13.38
CA GLU A 170 -9.50 16.06 14.29
C GLU A 170 -10.18 14.74 13.94
N LEU A 171 -10.52 14.53 12.67
CA LEU A 171 -11.14 13.29 12.23
C LEU A 171 -10.19 12.09 12.29
N ALA A 172 -8.93 12.28 11.92
CA ALA A 172 -7.91 11.24 12.00
C ALA A 172 -7.71 10.77 13.46
N ALA A 173 -7.78 11.67 14.43
CA ALA A 173 -7.67 11.35 15.84
C ALA A 173 -8.77 10.41 16.35
N LYS A 174 -9.93 10.36 15.69
CA LYS A 174 -11.06 9.47 16.03
C LYS A 174 -10.86 8.03 15.55
N VAL A 175 -9.89 7.79 14.66
CA VAL A 175 -9.62 6.45 14.13
C VAL A 175 -8.67 5.70 15.05
N LYS A 176 -9.13 4.57 15.58
CA LYS A 176 -8.44 3.79 16.60
C LYS A 176 -8.15 2.36 16.13
N PRO A 177 -7.07 1.75 16.62
CA PRO A 177 -6.82 0.33 16.41
C PRO A 177 -7.79 -0.51 17.25
N GLY A 178 -8.30 -1.60 16.66
CA GLY A 178 -9.00 -2.63 17.39
C GLY A 178 -8.09 -3.48 18.26
N LYS A 179 -8.66 -4.44 18.97
CA LYS A 179 -7.96 -5.25 19.98
C LYS A 179 -7.33 -6.54 19.43
N SER A 180 -7.61 -6.90 18.19
CA SER A 180 -7.06 -8.12 17.60
C SER A 180 -5.55 -8.05 17.42
N SER A 181 -4.88 -9.20 17.63
CA SER A 181 -3.42 -9.29 17.59
C SER A 181 -2.84 -8.90 16.23
N PRO A 182 -1.69 -8.19 16.22
CA PRO A 182 -0.91 -7.94 15.00
C PRO A 182 -0.41 -9.19 14.26
N ASP A 183 -0.35 -10.36 14.90
CA ASP A 183 0.06 -11.63 14.29
C ASP A 183 -0.81 -12.06 13.11
N ILE A 184 -1.95 -11.47 12.98
CA ILE A 184 -2.80 -11.55 11.80
C ILE A 184 -2.06 -11.20 10.49
N ILE A 185 -0.94 -10.47 10.53
CA ILE A 185 -0.16 -10.18 9.33
C ILE A 185 0.46 -11.43 8.71
N ASN A 186 1.02 -12.32 9.51
CA ASN A 186 1.53 -13.58 8.97
C ASN A 186 0.37 -14.40 8.39
N LEU A 187 -0.80 -14.36 9.04
CA LEU A 187 -2.01 -14.98 8.51
C LEU A 187 -2.50 -14.26 7.24
N CYS A 188 -2.43 -12.93 7.18
CA CYS A 188 -2.74 -12.14 5.99
C CYS A 188 -1.83 -12.48 4.82
N PHE A 189 -0.51 -12.56 5.02
CA PHE A 189 0.41 -12.93 3.95
C PHE A 189 0.21 -14.36 3.47
N LYS A 190 0.01 -15.31 4.38
CA LYS A 190 -0.29 -16.69 4.02
C LYS A 190 -1.64 -16.83 3.30
N GLY A 191 -2.65 -16.09 3.72
CA GLY A 191 -3.95 -16.04 3.07
C GLY A 191 -3.86 -15.40 1.69
N PHE A 192 -3.12 -14.29 1.58
CA PHE A 192 -2.89 -13.60 0.31
C PHE A 192 -2.24 -14.50 -0.74
N GLN A 193 -1.25 -15.29 -0.34
CA GLN A 193 -0.61 -16.29 -1.22
C GLN A 193 -1.59 -17.38 -1.70
N ARG A 194 -2.67 -17.63 -0.96
CA ARG A 194 -3.74 -18.58 -1.32
C ARG A 194 -4.94 -17.92 -1.98
N GLY A 195 -4.90 -16.60 -2.22
CA GLY A 195 -6.04 -15.83 -2.73
C GLY A 195 -7.12 -15.55 -1.67
N GLU A 196 -6.83 -15.78 -0.40
CA GLU A 196 -7.72 -15.50 0.73
C GLU A 196 -7.40 -14.13 1.31
N PHE A 197 -8.38 -13.28 1.47
CA PHE A 197 -8.20 -11.98 2.15
C PHE A 197 -8.69 -12.10 3.60
N PRO A 198 -7.92 -11.62 4.59
CA PRO A 198 -8.36 -11.63 5.97
C PRO A 198 -9.59 -10.72 6.12
N MET A 199 -10.57 -11.22 6.87
CA MET A 199 -11.73 -10.41 7.23
C MET A 199 -11.28 -9.23 8.09
N LYS A 200 -11.78 -8.06 7.73
CA LYS A 200 -11.63 -6.84 8.52
C LYS A 200 -13.02 -6.35 8.93
N THR A 201 -13.09 -5.79 10.11
CA THR A 201 -14.29 -5.10 10.59
C THR A 201 -13.98 -3.63 10.82
N VAL A 202 -14.97 -2.80 10.57
CA VAL A 202 -14.96 -1.39 10.94
C VAL A 202 -16.19 -1.15 11.80
N THR A 203 -15.97 -0.55 12.96
CA THR A 203 -17.04 -0.11 13.84
C THR A 203 -17.02 1.40 13.90
N ILE A 204 -18.16 2.04 13.64
CA ILE A 204 -18.33 3.49 13.75
C ILE A 204 -19.32 3.75 14.88
N THR A 205 -18.86 4.47 15.89
CA THR A 205 -19.72 4.95 16.98
C THR A 205 -20.03 6.43 16.75
N THR A 206 -21.30 6.77 16.79
CA THR A 206 -21.76 8.15 16.64
C THR A 206 -21.96 8.82 18.00
N LYS A 207 -21.95 10.16 18.03
CA LYS A 207 -22.09 10.96 19.27
C LYS A 207 -23.40 10.71 20.02
N ASP A 208 -24.42 10.21 19.34
CA ASP A 208 -25.71 9.80 19.94
C ASP A 208 -25.67 8.35 20.48
N GLY A 209 -24.51 7.70 20.46
CA GLY A 209 -24.28 6.38 21.04
C GLY A 209 -24.69 5.20 20.15
N LYS A 210 -25.06 5.42 18.90
CA LYS A 210 -25.31 4.33 17.95
C LYS A 210 -23.97 3.72 17.47
N THR A 211 -24.02 2.44 17.22
CA THR A 211 -22.84 1.68 16.75
C THR A 211 -23.23 0.79 15.60
#